data_aeabd210c15885cd5596fbc3b58093d1
#
_entry.id   aeabd210c15885cd5596fbc3b58093d1
#
_cell.length_a   1.000
_cell.length_b   1.000
_cell.length_c   1.000
_cell.angle_alpha   90.00
_cell.angle_beta   90.00
_cell.angle_gamma   90.00
#
_symmetry.space_group_name_H-M   'P 1'
#
loop_
_entity.id
_entity.type
_entity.pdbx_description
1 polymer ?
#
loop_
_entity_poly.entity_id
_entity_poly.type
_entity_poly.pdbx_seq_one_letter_code
_entity_poly.pdbx_strand_id
1 'polypeptide(L)'
;MVPTSALPRSPGHPFYAALNKLLAEAKFDAYVEGLCEPLYREGGRPSIPPGVYFRMLFIGYFEGIDSQRGIAWRCSDSLSLRSFLGLKPTESTPDHSSLTIIRQRLPKELIEQVFSFVLTMAFEKKLLKGKSIGVDATTLEANAAMKSIVRREGGGTWKAYLTQLAKEAGIEDPTDDQLRQFDRKRKGKKTSNDDWQSPSDPDARITKMKDGTTGFAYKAEHAVDLDTEIVVAADVKPADQADGETVKDTVVDAQGNLNDATKQECRITEVVADKGYHKTETLVWLGDRGIRTYVAPRRDTRKRRWDDKPEGWQEAHRENQRRTGRDKGKQLQRKRAERVERSFAHVCTTGGARRTWVRGIVEVSKRYLVTVMAHNLGVILRTLIGVGKPREWASMRGFLATCAALWLAILADLVAAGHRVAELASDFADQLLRPRWHFSTSPEAASSTAC
;
A
#
# COMPACT_ATOMS: atom_id res chain seq x y z
N MET A 1 42.83 0.00 -14.75
CA MET A 1 41.57 -0.64 -14.27
C MET A 1 41.72 -0.87 -12.76
N VAL A 2 40.76 -0.44 -11.97
CA VAL A 2 40.72 -0.75 -10.53
C VAL A 2 40.12 -2.16 -10.39
N PRO A 3 40.80 -3.10 -9.76
CA PRO A 3 40.23 -4.45 -9.54
C PRO A 3 39.01 -4.36 -8.61
N THR A 4 38.00 -5.21 -8.85
CA THR A 4 36.78 -5.25 -8.04
C THR A 4 37.01 -5.52 -6.55
N SER A 5 38.16 -6.14 -6.21
CA SER A 5 38.61 -6.36 -4.84
C SER A 5 39.05 -5.09 -4.11
N ALA A 6 39.35 -4.02 -4.85
CA ALA A 6 39.76 -2.71 -4.30
C ALA A 6 38.56 -1.75 -4.10
N LEU A 7 37.37 -2.14 -4.53
CA LEU A 7 36.16 -1.34 -4.26
C LEU A 7 35.80 -1.42 -2.77
N PRO A 8 35.43 -0.29 -2.14
CA PRO A 8 35.02 -0.30 -0.75
C PRO A 8 33.82 -1.24 -0.54
N ARG A 9 33.95 -2.19 0.35
CA ARG A 9 32.86 -3.08 0.74
C ARG A 9 31.94 -2.34 1.70
N SER A 10 30.84 -1.79 1.18
CA SER A 10 29.75 -1.31 2.03
C SER A 10 28.90 -2.51 2.47
N PRO A 11 28.42 -2.57 3.72
CA PRO A 11 27.49 -3.59 4.18
C PRO A 11 26.15 -3.59 3.44
N GLY A 12 25.93 -2.63 2.55
CA GLY A 12 24.67 -2.42 1.83
C GLY A 12 23.58 -1.80 2.72
N HIS A 13 22.40 -1.64 2.14
CA HIS A 13 21.25 -1.12 2.87
C HIS A 13 20.54 -2.27 3.60
N PRO A 14 20.42 -2.25 4.95
CA PRO A 14 19.86 -3.37 5.73
C PRO A 14 18.45 -3.80 5.32
N PHE A 15 17.62 -2.87 4.87
CA PHE A 15 16.29 -3.17 4.35
C PHE A 15 16.35 -4.11 3.15
N TYR A 16 17.21 -3.81 2.16
CA TYR A 16 17.34 -4.66 0.97
C TYR A 16 18.01 -6.01 1.29
N ALA A 17 18.86 -6.06 2.30
CA ALA A 17 19.40 -7.33 2.80
C ALA A 17 18.28 -8.20 3.41
N ALA A 18 17.39 -7.63 4.22
CA ALA A 18 16.25 -8.32 4.79
C ALA A 18 15.23 -8.74 3.72
N LEU A 19 14.93 -7.87 2.75
CA LEU A 19 14.05 -8.20 1.62
C LEU A 19 14.65 -9.33 0.78
N ASN A 20 15.96 -9.28 0.51
CA ASN A 20 16.65 -10.32 -0.24
C ASN A 20 16.59 -11.67 0.49
N LYS A 21 16.79 -11.67 1.81
CA LYS A 21 16.65 -12.87 2.65
C LYS A 21 15.24 -13.46 2.55
N LEU A 22 14.21 -12.61 2.67
CA LEU A 22 12.81 -13.03 2.56
C LEU A 22 12.51 -13.67 1.20
N LEU A 23 12.95 -13.04 0.09
CA LEU A 23 12.74 -13.55 -1.27
C LEU A 23 13.53 -14.84 -1.52
N ALA A 24 14.76 -14.94 -1.01
CA ALA A 24 15.61 -16.12 -1.15
C ALA A 24 15.04 -17.32 -0.36
N GLU A 25 14.59 -17.13 0.89
CA GLU A 25 13.95 -18.16 1.69
C GLU A 25 12.73 -18.76 0.98
N ALA A 26 11.93 -17.92 0.34
CA ALA A 26 10.76 -18.33 -0.43
C ALA A 26 11.11 -18.88 -1.84
N LYS A 27 12.38 -18.84 -2.27
CA LYS A 27 12.79 -19.19 -3.64
C LYS A 27 12.06 -18.41 -4.72
N PHE A 28 11.82 -17.13 -4.47
CA PHE A 28 11.02 -16.25 -5.33
C PHE A 28 11.52 -16.22 -6.78
N ASP A 29 12.84 -16.04 -6.98
CA ASP A 29 13.41 -15.93 -8.32
C ASP A 29 13.22 -17.24 -9.11
N ALA A 30 13.49 -18.39 -8.51
CA ALA A 30 13.29 -19.69 -9.15
C ALA A 30 11.80 -19.95 -9.51
N TYR A 31 10.88 -19.53 -8.66
CA TYR A 31 9.43 -19.63 -8.94
C TYR A 31 9.05 -18.78 -10.15
N VAL A 32 9.46 -17.51 -10.17
CA VAL A 32 9.14 -16.58 -11.26
C VAL A 32 9.82 -17.00 -12.57
N GLU A 33 11.05 -17.46 -12.52
CA GLU A 33 11.78 -17.98 -13.68
C GLU A 33 11.09 -19.19 -14.28
N GLY A 34 10.66 -20.15 -13.45
CA GLY A 34 9.90 -21.32 -13.90
C GLY A 34 8.56 -20.93 -14.56
N LEU A 35 7.83 -19.96 -14.01
CA LEU A 35 6.61 -19.46 -14.64
C LEU A 35 6.87 -18.77 -15.99
N CYS A 36 7.98 -18.11 -16.15
CA CYS A 36 8.31 -17.34 -17.34
C CYS A 36 9.01 -18.18 -18.42
N GLU A 37 9.52 -19.36 -18.09
CA GLU A 37 10.27 -20.22 -19.02
C GLU A 37 9.60 -20.39 -20.40
N PRO A 38 8.29 -20.68 -20.51
CA PRO A 38 7.63 -20.83 -21.81
C PRO A 38 7.59 -19.57 -22.66
N LEU A 39 7.80 -18.39 -22.03
CA LEU A 39 7.77 -17.08 -22.70
C LEU A 39 9.17 -16.63 -23.16
N TYR A 40 10.21 -17.35 -22.84
CA TYR A 40 11.59 -17.05 -23.19
C TYR A 40 12.08 -18.06 -24.24
N ARG A 41 12.68 -17.54 -25.32
CA ARG A 41 13.24 -18.39 -26.39
C ARG A 41 14.63 -18.87 -26.03
N GLU A 42 14.94 -20.09 -26.36
CA GLU A 42 16.31 -20.58 -26.36
C GLU A 42 17.13 -19.89 -27.44
N GLY A 43 18.35 -19.46 -27.09
CA GLY A 43 19.28 -18.79 -28.03
C GLY A 43 19.06 -17.29 -28.19
N GLY A 44 19.98 -16.64 -28.90
CA GLY A 44 19.98 -15.19 -29.12
C GLY A 44 20.67 -14.39 -28.00
N ARG A 45 20.43 -13.06 -27.95
CA ARG A 45 20.97 -12.19 -26.90
C ARG A 45 20.38 -12.58 -25.55
N PRO A 46 21.21 -12.77 -24.50
CA PRO A 46 20.71 -13.07 -23.17
C PRO A 46 19.63 -12.07 -22.71
N SER A 47 18.49 -12.60 -22.30
CA SER A 47 17.39 -11.78 -21.76
C SER A 47 17.63 -11.53 -20.27
N ILE A 48 16.98 -10.46 -19.76
CA ILE A 48 17.00 -10.16 -18.33
C ILE A 48 16.20 -11.24 -17.61
N PRO A 49 16.74 -11.86 -16.54
CA PRO A 49 16.00 -12.82 -15.73
C PRO A 49 14.71 -12.18 -15.18
N PRO A 50 13.58 -12.89 -15.20
CA PRO A 50 12.31 -12.38 -14.67
C PRO A 50 12.40 -11.93 -13.21
N GLY A 51 13.17 -12.64 -12.38
CA GLY A 51 13.42 -12.23 -10.99
C GLY A 51 14.01 -10.83 -10.89
N VAL A 52 14.99 -10.48 -11.74
CA VAL A 52 15.57 -9.13 -11.80
C VAL A 52 14.54 -8.08 -12.18
N TYR A 53 13.65 -8.38 -13.13
CA TYR A 53 12.56 -7.49 -13.53
C TYR A 53 11.65 -7.13 -12.35
N PHE A 54 11.15 -8.12 -11.60
CA PHE A 54 10.30 -7.87 -10.44
C PHE A 54 11.05 -7.11 -9.34
N ARG A 55 12.29 -7.48 -9.06
CA ARG A 55 13.14 -6.79 -8.07
C ARG A 55 13.35 -5.31 -8.42
N MET A 56 13.55 -4.96 -9.68
CA MET A 56 13.64 -3.57 -10.13
C MET A 56 12.33 -2.80 -9.89
N LEU A 57 11.18 -3.41 -10.14
CA LEU A 57 9.87 -2.78 -9.87
C LEU A 57 9.61 -2.64 -8.36
N PHE A 58 10.06 -3.59 -7.54
CA PHE A 58 10.01 -3.46 -6.08
C PHE A 58 10.89 -2.30 -5.59
N ILE A 59 12.09 -2.12 -6.16
CA ILE A 59 12.93 -0.94 -5.88
C ILE A 59 12.15 0.34 -6.21
N GLY A 60 11.49 0.40 -7.37
CA GLY A 60 10.64 1.53 -7.74
C GLY A 60 9.62 1.89 -6.66
N TYR A 61 8.89 0.90 -6.15
CA TYR A 61 7.94 1.10 -5.06
C TYR A 61 8.60 1.58 -3.76
N PHE A 62 9.66 0.91 -3.31
CA PHE A 62 10.29 1.20 -2.02
C PHE A 62 11.05 2.52 -2.00
N GLU A 63 11.62 2.93 -3.14
CA GLU A 63 12.31 4.23 -3.28
C GLU A 63 11.35 5.37 -3.69
N GLY A 64 10.09 5.06 -4.02
CA GLY A 64 9.09 6.04 -4.46
C GLY A 64 9.38 6.56 -5.87
N ILE A 65 9.91 5.71 -6.75
CA ILE A 65 10.25 6.04 -8.15
C ILE A 65 9.18 5.42 -9.05
N ASP A 66 8.43 6.24 -9.73
CA ASP A 66 7.30 5.81 -10.56
C ASP A 66 7.66 5.57 -12.03
N SER A 67 8.77 6.12 -12.53
CA SER A 67 9.21 5.95 -13.92
C SER A 67 10.24 4.83 -14.10
N GLN A 68 10.07 4.01 -15.15
CA GLN A 68 11.03 2.94 -15.47
C GLN A 68 12.45 3.46 -15.70
N ARG A 69 12.57 4.66 -16.29
CA ARG A 69 13.88 5.31 -16.50
C ARG A 69 14.54 5.69 -15.18
N GLY A 70 13.77 6.26 -14.25
CA GLY A 70 14.26 6.57 -12.91
C GLY A 70 14.67 5.32 -12.13
N ILE A 71 13.91 4.22 -12.24
CA ILE A 71 14.27 2.93 -11.65
C ILE A 71 15.61 2.43 -12.20
N ALA A 72 15.77 2.42 -13.53
CA ALA A 72 17.00 1.97 -14.17
C ALA A 72 18.22 2.82 -13.73
N TRP A 73 18.10 4.15 -13.70
CA TRP A 73 19.15 5.05 -13.21
C TRP A 73 19.48 4.78 -11.74
N ARG A 74 18.47 4.69 -10.89
CA ARG A 74 18.66 4.44 -9.45
C ARG A 74 19.37 3.10 -9.19
N CYS A 75 19.05 2.07 -9.97
CA CYS A 75 19.72 0.77 -9.89
C CYS A 75 21.18 0.86 -10.35
N SER A 76 21.50 1.68 -11.36
CA SER A 76 22.87 1.82 -11.86
C SER A 76 23.79 2.56 -10.90
N ASP A 77 23.27 3.55 -10.19
CA ASP A 77 24.04 4.41 -9.28
C ASP A 77 24.34 3.79 -7.91
N SER A 78 23.67 2.68 -7.55
CA SER A 78 23.77 2.10 -6.21
C SER A 78 24.36 0.70 -6.22
N LEU A 79 25.54 0.53 -5.64
CA LEU A 79 26.15 -0.81 -5.43
C LEU A 79 25.27 -1.71 -4.56
N SER A 80 24.56 -1.14 -3.58
CA SER A 80 23.63 -1.89 -2.72
C SER A 80 22.43 -2.43 -3.51
N LEU A 81 21.85 -1.63 -4.41
CA LEU A 81 20.74 -2.08 -5.25
C LEU A 81 21.20 -3.07 -6.32
N ARG A 82 22.39 -2.88 -6.89
CA ARG A 82 23.00 -3.86 -7.82
C ARG A 82 23.18 -5.22 -7.12
N SER A 83 23.67 -5.22 -5.88
CA SER A 83 23.76 -6.43 -5.07
C SER A 83 22.40 -7.07 -4.80
N PHE A 84 21.36 -6.27 -4.52
CA PHE A 84 19.99 -6.76 -4.37
C PHE A 84 19.42 -7.38 -5.65
N LEU A 85 19.84 -6.89 -6.83
CA LEU A 85 19.50 -7.47 -8.12
C LEU A 85 20.33 -8.72 -8.47
N GLY A 86 21.33 -9.09 -7.66
CA GLY A 86 22.24 -10.20 -7.93
C GLY A 86 23.31 -9.87 -8.99
N LEU A 87 23.46 -8.59 -9.35
CA LEU A 87 24.42 -8.15 -10.38
C LEU A 87 25.81 -7.91 -9.80
N LYS A 88 26.84 -8.38 -10.51
CA LYS A 88 28.23 -8.05 -10.19
C LYS A 88 28.51 -6.56 -10.47
N PRO A 89 29.51 -5.95 -9.80
CA PRO A 89 29.89 -4.56 -10.06
C PRO A 89 30.28 -4.26 -11.52
N THR A 90 30.74 -5.27 -12.25
CA THR A 90 31.16 -5.18 -13.65
C THR A 90 30.04 -5.43 -14.68
N GLU A 91 28.88 -5.97 -14.23
CA GLU A 91 27.74 -6.23 -15.10
C GLU A 91 26.94 -4.96 -15.33
N SER A 92 26.33 -4.79 -16.50
CA SER A 92 25.43 -3.66 -16.78
C SER A 92 24.06 -3.87 -16.11
N THR A 93 23.50 -2.81 -15.55
CA THR A 93 22.09 -2.84 -15.10
C THR A 93 21.13 -2.82 -16.27
N PRO A 94 19.96 -3.47 -16.14
CA PRO A 94 18.94 -3.42 -17.18
C PRO A 94 18.47 -1.98 -17.48
N ASP A 95 18.30 -1.68 -18.78
CA ASP A 95 17.77 -0.42 -19.24
C ASP A 95 16.24 -0.37 -19.13
N HIS A 96 15.67 0.84 -19.08
CA HIS A 96 14.23 1.06 -18.99
C HIS A 96 13.43 0.50 -20.17
N SER A 97 14.00 0.46 -21.36
CA SER A 97 13.38 -0.14 -22.54
C SER A 97 13.18 -1.64 -22.38
N SER A 98 14.14 -2.33 -21.75
CA SER A 98 14.04 -3.73 -21.42
C SER A 98 12.90 -4.02 -20.45
N LEU A 99 12.68 -3.17 -19.43
CA LEU A 99 11.53 -3.28 -18.52
C LEU A 99 10.19 -3.17 -19.26
N THR A 100 10.13 -2.29 -20.29
CA THR A 100 8.94 -2.15 -21.13
C THR A 100 8.68 -3.40 -21.96
N ILE A 101 9.71 -3.98 -22.58
CA ILE A 101 9.60 -5.19 -23.38
C ILE A 101 9.15 -6.37 -22.53
N ILE A 102 9.73 -6.55 -21.35
CA ILE A 102 9.36 -7.63 -20.43
C ILE A 102 7.89 -7.46 -19.98
N ARG A 103 7.49 -6.25 -19.57
CA ARG A 103 6.09 -5.99 -19.20
C ARG A 103 5.11 -6.40 -20.31
N GLN A 104 5.41 -6.08 -21.55
CA GLN A 104 4.54 -6.44 -22.69
C GLN A 104 4.54 -7.95 -22.96
N ARG A 105 5.64 -8.64 -22.70
CA ARG A 105 5.76 -10.10 -22.87
C ARG A 105 4.96 -10.88 -21.82
N LEU A 106 4.97 -10.42 -20.57
CA LEU A 106 4.31 -11.13 -19.47
C LEU A 106 2.79 -10.94 -19.53
N PRO A 107 1.98 -11.99 -19.60
CA PRO A 107 0.53 -11.91 -19.52
C PRO A 107 0.06 -11.49 -18.13
N LYS A 108 -1.20 -11.00 -18.00
CA LYS A 108 -1.78 -10.58 -16.72
C LYS A 108 -1.88 -11.74 -15.74
N GLU A 109 -2.27 -12.89 -16.24
CA GLU A 109 -2.46 -14.14 -15.48
C GLU A 109 -1.17 -14.59 -14.77
N LEU A 110 -0.01 -14.39 -15.42
CA LEU A 110 1.28 -14.68 -14.80
C LEU A 110 1.56 -13.71 -13.64
N ILE A 111 1.24 -12.44 -13.81
CA ILE A 111 1.41 -11.44 -12.73
C ILE A 111 0.49 -11.78 -11.55
N GLU A 112 -0.73 -12.28 -11.80
CA GLU A 112 -1.67 -12.76 -10.77
C GLU A 112 -1.11 -13.99 -10.03
N GLN A 113 -0.49 -14.92 -10.72
CA GLN A 113 0.18 -16.06 -10.08
C GLN A 113 1.34 -15.63 -9.18
N VAL A 114 2.16 -14.65 -9.62
CA VAL A 114 3.22 -14.07 -8.78
C VAL A 114 2.63 -13.35 -7.57
N PHE A 115 1.50 -12.67 -7.72
CA PHE A 115 0.78 -12.06 -6.60
C PHE A 115 0.32 -13.12 -5.58
N SER A 116 -0.31 -14.20 -6.03
CA SER A 116 -0.71 -15.32 -5.17
C SER A 116 0.49 -15.95 -4.45
N PHE A 117 1.65 -16.03 -5.12
CA PHE A 117 2.88 -16.48 -4.48
C PHE A 117 3.34 -15.57 -3.34
N VAL A 118 3.24 -14.24 -3.50
CA VAL A 118 3.53 -13.30 -2.40
C VAL A 118 2.55 -13.49 -1.24
N LEU A 119 1.28 -13.83 -1.50
CA LEU A 119 0.33 -14.19 -0.44
C LEU A 119 0.72 -15.51 0.26
N THR A 120 1.22 -16.50 -0.48
CA THR A 120 1.78 -17.73 0.11
C THR A 120 2.92 -17.41 1.07
N MET A 121 3.84 -16.51 0.67
CA MET A 121 4.91 -16.04 1.57
C MET A 121 4.36 -15.42 2.86
N ALA A 122 3.30 -14.62 2.76
CA ALA A 122 2.64 -14.05 3.93
C ALA A 122 1.99 -15.13 4.81
N PHE A 123 1.36 -16.13 4.20
CA PHE A 123 0.74 -17.25 4.91
C PHE A 123 1.75 -18.10 5.66
N GLU A 124 2.87 -18.48 5.03
CA GLU A 124 3.96 -19.24 5.65
C GLU A 124 4.57 -18.51 6.86
N LYS A 125 4.60 -17.16 6.83
CA LYS A 125 5.01 -16.35 7.98
C LYS A 125 3.88 -16.11 8.99
N LYS A 126 2.70 -16.75 8.85
CA LYS A 126 1.50 -16.63 9.71
C LYS A 126 0.92 -15.19 9.74
N LEU A 127 1.13 -14.45 8.65
CA LEU A 127 0.67 -13.07 8.46
C LEU A 127 -0.55 -12.95 7.54
N LEU A 128 -1.25 -14.03 7.30
CA LEU A 128 -2.48 -14.05 6.51
C LEU A 128 -3.55 -14.84 7.24
N LYS A 129 -4.69 -14.22 7.54
CA LYS A 129 -5.83 -14.84 8.23
C LYS A 129 -7.04 -15.01 7.33
N GLY A 130 -7.30 -14.06 6.45
CA GLY A 130 -8.34 -14.12 5.43
C GLY A 130 -9.78 -14.16 5.92
N LYS A 131 -10.02 -13.97 7.24
CA LYS A 131 -11.35 -14.11 7.85
C LYS A 131 -12.26 -12.92 7.61
N SER A 132 -11.76 -11.73 7.91
CA SER A 132 -12.49 -10.45 7.85
C SER A 132 -11.84 -9.56 6.81
N ILE A 133 -12.52 -9.36 5.68
CA ILE A 133 -11.98 -8.61 4.53
C ILE A 133 -12.66 -7.25 4.45
N GLY A 134 -11.85 -6.20 4.39
CA GLY A 134 -12.29 -4.84 4.10
C GLY A 134 -12.18 -4.54 2.62
N VAL A 135 -13.26 -4.04 2.00
CA VAL A 135 -13.28 -3.65 0.59
C VAL A 135 -13.49 -2.15 0.46
N ASP A 136 -12.72 -1.53 -0.42
CA ASP A 136 -12.88 -0.14 -0.83
C ASP A 136 -12.25 0.10 -2.20
N ALA A 137 -12.57 1.24 -2.82
CA ALA A 137 -12.05 1.63 -4.12
C ALA A 137 -11.45 3.03 -4.13
N THR A 138 -10.54 3.27 -5.05
CA THR A 138 -9.98 4.59 -5.31
C THR A 138 -9.84 4.83 -6.81
N THR A 139 -9.81 6.11 -7.20
CA THR A 139 -9.61 6.51 -8.58
C THR A 139 -8.13 6.61 -8.90
N LEU A 140 -7.72 6.06 -10.05
CA LEU A 140 -6.39 6.20 -10.63
C LEU A 140 -6.48 7.14 -11.84
N GLU A 141 -5.65 8.16 -11.88
CA GLU A 141 -5.57 9.09 -13.00
C GLU A 141 -4.98 8.39 -14.23
N ALA A 142 -5.70 8.38 -15.34
CA ALA A 142 -5.25 7.75 -16.58
C ALA A 142 -4.25 8.63 -17.33
N ASN A 143 -3.39 8.01 -18.14
CA ASN A 143 -2.48 8.72 -19.05
C ASN A 143 -3.21 9.17 -20.34
N ALA A 144 -4.23 9.99 -20.15
CA ALA A 144 -5.11 10.49 -21.19
C ALA A 144 -5.54 11.93 -20.90
N ALA A 145 -5.58 12.76 -21.93
CA ALA A 145 -5.91 14.17 -21.79
C ALA A 145 -7.35 14.44 -22.24
N MET A 146 -8.14 15.16 -21.43
CA MET A 146 -9.50 15.57 -21.79
C MET A 146 -9.55 16.46 -23.03
N LYS A 147 -8.45 17.16 -23.37
CA LYS A 147 -8.38 18.02 -24.55
C LYS A 147 -8.38 17.23 -25.87
N SER A 148 -7.99 15.95 -25.84
CA SER A 148 -7.93 15.08 -27.02
C SER A 148 -9.12 14.12 -27.15
N ILE A 149 -10.20 14.39 -26.44
CA ILE A 149 -11.41 13.56 -26.47
C ILE A 149 -12.00 13.50 -27.90
N VAL A 150 -12.41 12.31 -28.31
CA VAL A 150 -13.08 12.09 -29.59
C VAL A 150 -14.39 11.34 -29.40
N ARG A 151 -15.33 11.52 -30.34
CA ARG A 151 -16.57 10.74 -30.33
C ARG A 151 -16.28 9.27 -30.70
N ARG A 152 -16.94 8.35 -30.04
CA ARG A 152 -16.86 6.91 -30.35
C ARG A 152 -17.37 6.61 -31.76
N GLU A 153 -18.50 7.24 -32.11
CA GLU A 153 -19.05 7.18 -33.46
C GLU A 153 -18.50 8.35 -34.29
N GLY A 154 -17.88 8.05 -35.44
CA GLY A 154 -17.39 9.03 -36.39
C GLY A 154 -16.08 9.72 -36.07
N GLY A 155 -15.45 9.48 -34.92
CA GLY A 155 -14.11 10.00 -34.59
C GLY A 155 -13.97 11.51 -34.48
N GLY A 156 -15.07 12.26 -34.44
CA GLY A 156 -15.07 13.75 -34.40
C GLY A 156 -14.46 14.29 -33.11
N THR A 157 -13.60 15.30 -33.26
CA THR A 157 -12.99 15.97 -32.09
C THR A 157 -14.01 16.81 -31.33
N TRP A 158 -13.76 17.10 -30.05
CA TRP A 158 -14.59 18.01 -29.24
C TRP A 158 -14.76 19.38 -29.90
N LYS A 159 -13.72 19.89 -30.53
CA LYS A 159 -13.77 21.16 -31.26
C LYS A 159 -14.71 21.09 -32.45
N ALA A 160 -14.63 20.04 -33.26
CA ALA A 160 -15.52 19.85 -34.43
C ALA A 160 -16.99 19.74 -33.98
N TYR A 161 -17.25 18.99 -32.92
CA TYR A 161 -18.59 18.87 -32.32
C TYR A 161 -19.13 20.21 -31.83
N LEU A 162 -18.31 21.00 -31.11
CA LEU A 162 -18.72 22.33 -30.66
C LEU A 162 -18.96 23.30 -31.80
N THR A 163 -18.13 23.25 -32.85
CA THR A 163 -18.29 24.07 -34.06
C THR A 163 -19.62 23.76 -34.74
N GLN A 164 -19.97 22.48 -34.85
CA GLN A 164 -21.26 22.08 -35.41
C GLN A 164 -22.44 22.63 -34.58
N LEU A 165 -22.41 22.44 -33.26
CA LEU A 165 -23.46 22.95 -32.36
C LEU A 165 -23.55 24.48 -32.37
N ALA A 166 -22.42 25.18 -32.51
CA ALA A 166 -22.40 26.64 -32.60
C ALA A 166 -23.02 27.12 -33.93
N LYS A 167 -22.76 26.42 -35.03
CA LYS A 167 -23.44 26.69 -36.32
C LYS A 167 -24.95 26.47 -36.24
N GLU A 168 -25.40 25.37 -35.63
CA GLU A 168 -26.80 25.08 -35.39
C GLU A 168 -27.48 26.17 -34.50
N ALA A 169 -26.71 26.81 -33.62
CA ALA A 169 -27.13 27.93 -32.80
C ALA A 169 -27.00 29.30 -33.47
N GLY A 170 -26.67 29.35 -34.78
CA GLY A 170 -26.58 30.58 -35.57
C GLY A 170 -25.25 31.33 -35.49
N ILE A 171 -24.18 30.69 -35.00
CA ILE A 171 -22.84 31.27 -34.98
C ILE A 171 -22.05 30.69 -36.12
N GLU A 172 -22.01 31.39 -37.26
CA GLU A 172 -21.21 30.98 -38.44
C GLU A 172 -19.72 31.24 -38.16
N ASP A 173 -18.88 30.27 -38.49
CA ASP A 173 -17.39 30.28 -38.32
C ASP A 173 -16.90 30.77 -36.94
N PRO A 174 -17.25 30.08 -35.85
CA PRO A 174 -16.92 30.51 -34.51
C PRO A 174 -15.41 30.42 -34.25
N THR A 175 -14.84 31.48 -33.67
CA THR A 175 -13.46 31.48 -33.16
C THR A 175 -13.32 30.59 -31.93
N ASP A 176 -12.09 30.19 -31.60
CA ASP A 176 -11.82 29.35 -30.38
C ASP A 176 -12.36 29.98 -29.09
N ASP A 177 -12.31 31.29 -28.96
CA ASP A 177 -12.83 31.99 -27.79
C ASP A 177 -14.36 32.02 -27.78
N GLN A 178 -15.00 32.17 -28.92
CA GLN A 178 -16.45 32.05 -29.06
C GLN A 178 -16.94 30.64 -28.76
N LEU A 179 -16.21 29.60 -29.20
CA LEU A 179 -16.47 28.20 -28.85
C LEU A 179 -16.34 27.95 -27.35
N ARG A 180 -15.32 28.51 -26.68
CA ARG A 180 -15.17 28.43 -25.23
C ARG A 180 -16.31 29.13 -24.49
N GLN A 181 -16.72 30.30 -24.93
CA GLN A 181 -17.85 31.03 -24.32
C GLN A 181 -19.16 30.30 -24.56
N PHE A 182 -19.42 29.82 -25.79
CA PHE A 182 -20.58 29.01 -26.14
C PHE A 182 -20.64 27.76 -25.27
N ASP A 183 -19.54 27.00 -25.18
CA ASP A 183 -19.51 25.81 -24.34
C ASP A 183 -19.72 26.14 -22.86
N ARG A 184 -19.18 27.25 -22.34
CA ARG A 184 -19.40 27.70 -20.96
C ARG A 184 -20.87 27.95 -20.66
N LYS A 185 -21.62 28.57 -21.59
CA LYS A 185 -23.04 28.96 -21.43
C LYS A 185 -24.03 27.85 -21.76
N ARG A 186 -23.60 26.82 -22.48
CA ARG A 186 -24.47 25.73 -22.93
C ARG A 186 -25.07 24.96 -21.74
N LYS A 187 -26.38 24.80 -21.74
CA LYS A 187 -27.13 23.98 -20.77
C LYS A 187 -27.09 22.50 -21.21
N GLY A 188 -27.18 21.59 -20.25
CA GLY A 188 -27.26 20.14 -20.56
C GLY A 188 -25.98 19.47 -21.04
N LYS A 189 -24.83 20.01 -20.65
CA LYS A 189 -23.55 19.34 -20.95
C LYS A 189 -23.51 17.95 -20.34
N LYS A 190 -23.52 16.95 -21.18
CA LYS A 190 -23.26 15.57 -20.77
C LYS A 190 -22.05 15.08 -21.53
N THR A 191 -20.98 14.75 -20.80
CA THR A 191 -19.85 13.98 -21.30
C THR A 191 -20.10 12.53 -20.88
N SER A 192 -20.86 11.81 -21.71
CA SER A 192 -21.11 10.38 -21.50
C SER A 192 -19.93 9.55 -21.95
N ASN A 193 -19.60 8.51 -21.20
CA ASN A 193 -18.65 7.49 -21.62
C ASN A 193 -19.16 6.67 -22.81
N ASP A 194 -20.44 6.73 -23.09
CA ASP A 194 -21.05 6.09 -24.27
C ASP A 194 -20.72 6.87 -25.55
N ASP A 195 -20.68 8.20 -25.46
CA ASP A 195 -20.46 9.08 -26.60
C ASP A 195 -18.97 9.39 -26.85
N TRP A 196 -18.17 9.45 -25.78
CA TRP A 196 -16.82 9.99 -25.80
C TRP A 196 -15.77 9.02 -25.28
N GLN A 197 -14.59 9.08 -25.88
CA GLN A 197 -13.44 8.27 -25.45
C GLN A 197 -12.12 9.03 -25.62
N SER A 198 -11.07 8.55 -24.97
CA SER A 198 -9.71 8.96 -25.27
C SER A 198 -9.16 8.19 -26.48
N PRO A 199 -8.63 8.84 -27.50
CA PRO A 199 -8.00 8.12 -28.64
C PRO A 199 -6.69 7.45 -28.25
N SER A 200 -6.03 7.94 -27.19
CA SER A 200 -4.76 7.40 -26.72
C SER A 200 -4.91 6.28 -25.69
N ASP A 201 -6.06 6.22 -24.98
CA ASP A 201 -6.39 5.22 -23.97
C ASP A 201 -7.90 4.97 -23.97
N PRO A 202 -8.42 4.12 -24.88
CA PRO A 202 -9.85 3.88 -25.06
C PRO A 202 -10.52 3.19 -23.86
N ASP A 203 -9.74 2.53 -22.98
CA ASP A 203 -10.25 1.85 -21.80
C ASP A 203 -10.50 2.81 -20.63
N ALA A 204 -9.81 3.94 -20.61
CA ALA A 204 -10.00 4.95 -19.59
C ALA A 204 -11.40 5.58 -19.69
N ARG A 205 -12.03 5.86 -18.55
CA ARG A 205 -13.38 6.41 -18.46
C ARG A 205 -13.36 7.82 -17.90
N ILE A 206 -14.26 8.64 -18.41
CA ILE A 206 -14.49 10.00 -17.90
C ILE A 206 -15.20 9.88 -16.55
N THR A 207 -14.62 10.44 -15.51
CA THR A 207 -15.19 10.45 -14.18
C THR A 207 -14.83 11.72 -13.42
N LYS A 208 -15.57 11.97 -12.33
CA LYS A 208 -15.26 13.06 -11.41
C LYS A 208 -14.15 12.62 -10.45
N MET A 209 -13.05 13.34 -10.45
CA MET A 209 -11.92 13.10 -9.57
C MET A 209 -12.20 13.58 -8.14
N LYS A 210 -11.39 13.16 -7.16
CA LYS A 210 -11.56 13.56 -5.75
C LYS A 210 -11.43 15.06 -5.51
N ASP A 211 -10.64 15.76 -6.32
CA ASP A 211 -10.48 17.21 -6.29
C ASP A 211 -11.65 17.98 -6.94
N GLY A 212 -12.66 17.27 -7.43
CA GLY A 212 -13.83 17.84 -8.10
C GLY A 212 -13.65 18.10 -9.59
N THR A 213 -12.47 17.93 -10.17
CA THR A 213 -12.23 18.04 -11.61
C THR A 213 -12.78 16.82 -12.34
N THR A 214 -12.96 16.94 -13.67
CA THR A 214 -13.35 15.82 -14.53
C THR A 214 -12.14 15.40 -15.35
N GLY A 215 -11.86 14.09 -15.34
CA GLY A 215 -10.71 13.53 -16.03
C GLY A 215 -10.94 12.09 -16.46
N PHE A 216 -10.00 11.57 -17.25
CA PHE A 216 -9.95 10.14 -17.54
C PHE A 216 -9.31 9.36 -16.41
N ALA A 217 -9.93 8.27 -16.04
CA ALA A 217 -9.48 7.47 -14.93
C ALA A 217 -9.81 5.98 -15.06
N TYR A 218 -9.19 5.22 -14.17
CA TYR A 218 -9.53 3.85 -13.81
C TYR A 218 -9.97 3.82 -12.35
N LYS A 219 -10.63 2.76 -11.94
CA LYS A 219 -10.97 2.47 -10.55
C LYS A 219 -10.11 1.30 -10.07
N ALA A 220 -9.32 1.50 -9.02
CA ALA A 220 -8.65 0.42 -8.32
C ALA A 220 -9.47 0.02 -7.09
N GLU A 221 -9.71 -1.26 -6.92
CA GLU A 221 -10.43 -1.83 -5.80
C GLU A 221 -9.51 -2.76 -5.02
N HIS A 222 -9.50 -2.65 -3.68
CA HIS A 222 -8.73 -3.50 -2.79
C HIS A 222 -9.63 -4.32 -1.91
N ALA A 223 -9.28 -5.60 -1.72
CA ALA A 223 -9.73 -6.43 -0.63
C ALA A 223 -8.55 -6.63 0.34
N VAL A 224 -8.69 -6.16 1.57
CA VAL A 224 -7.63 -6.15 2.58
C VAL A 224 -8.02 -7.02 3.76
N ASP A 225 -7.13 -7.91 4.19
CA ASP A 225 -7.28 -8.63 5.46
C ASP A 225 -7.21 -7.64 6.63
N LEU A 226 -8.35 -7.49 7.32
CA LEU A 226 -8.48 -6.52 8.41
C LEU A 226 -7.70 -6.88 9.68
N ASP A 227 -7.11 -8.04 9.76
CA ASP A 227 -6.29 -8.43 10.91
C ASP A 227 -4.79 -8.24 10.65
N THR A 228 -4.35 -8.34 9.41
CA THR A 228 -2.92 -8.35 9.04
C THR A 228 -2.49 -7.20 8.13
N GLU A 229 -3.43 -6.45 7.54
CA GLU A 229 -3.21 -5.39 6.54
C GLU A 229 -2.70 -5.90 5.17
N ILE A 230 -2.62 -7.20 4.96
CA ILE A 230 -2.26 -7.78 3.66
C ILE A 230 -3.41 -7.55 2.67
N VAL A 231 -3.08 -7.03 1.50
CA VAL A 231 -4.02 -6.91 0.38
C VAL A 231 -4.16 -8.27 -0.27
N VAL A 232 -5.33 -8.90 -0.18
CA VAL A 232 -5.59 -10.26 -0.69
C VAL A 232 -6.17 -10.27 -2.11
N ALA A 233 -6.74 -9.15 -2.56
CA ALA A 233 -7.06 -8.92 -3.96
C ALA A 233 -6.93 -7.44 -4.29
N ALA A 234 -6.47 -7.16 -5.49
CA ALA A 234 -6.41 -5.81 -6.04
C ALA A 234 -6.67 -5.88 -7.54
N ASP A 235 -7.70 -5.19 -8.00
CA ASP A 235 -8.05 -5.16 -9.40
C ASP A 235 -8.27 -3.73 -9.90
N VAL A 236 -8.05 -3.52 -11.20
CA VAL A 236 -8.27 -2.25 -11.87
C VAL A 236 -9.42 -2.42 -12.85
N LYS A 237 -10.45 -1.61 -12.64
CA LYS A 237 -11.72 -1.65 -13.38
C LYS A 237 -11.98 -0.32 -14.10
N PRO A 238 -12.88 -0.27 -15.07
CA PRO A 238 -13.37 0.98 -15.64
C PRO A 238 -13.93 1.90 -14.55
N ALA A 239 -13.61 3.21 -14.61
CA ALA A 239 -13.94 4.16 -13.53
C ALA A 239 -15.44 4.48 -13.43
N ASP A 240 -16.24 4.12 -14.43
CA ASP A 240 -17.70 4.32 -14.48
C ASP A 240 -18.50 3.16 -13.86
N GLN A 241 -17.85 2.04 -13.50
CA GLN A 241 -18.51 0.93 -12.83
C GLN A 241 -18.82 1.27 -11.37
N ALA A 242 -20.07 1.03 -10.95
CA ALA A 242 -20.50 1.31 -9.58
C ALA A 242 -19.91 0.29 -8.58
N ASP A 243 -19.54 0.77 -7.38
CA ASP A 243 -18.94 -0.06 -6.33
C ASP A 243 -19.80 -1.28 -5.95
N GLY A 244 -21.12 -1.11 -5.88
CA GLY A 244 -22.04 -2.19 -5.56
C GLY A 244 -22.19 -3.27 -6.65
N GLU A 245 -21.57 -3.10 -7.82
CA GLU A 245 -21.51 -4.09 -8.89
C GLU A 245 -20.20 -4.88 -8.84
N THR A 246 -19.12 -4.17 -8.54
CA THR A 246 -17.77 -4.73 -8.62
C THR A 246 -17.37 -5.57 -7.40
N VAL A 247 -18.00 -5.35 -6.25
CA VAL A 247 -17.63 -6.04 -5.00
C VAL A 247 -17.78 -7.56 -5.05
N LYS A 248 -18.75 -8.07 -5.82
CA LYS A 248 -18.94 -9.53 -5.97
C LYS A 248 -17.70 -10.18 -6.57
N ASP A 249 -17.20 -9.60 -7.67
CA ASP A 249 -16.00 -10.09 -8.36
C ASP A 249 -14.79 -9.97 -7.43
N THR A 250 -14.61 -8.81 -6.78
CA THR A 250 -13.50 -8.58 -5.85
C THR A 250 -13.48 -9.57 -4.68
N VAL A 251 -14.64 -9.97 -4.16
CA VAL A 251 -14.71 -11.00 -3.10
C VAL A 251 -14.42 -12.40 -3.65
N VAL A 252 -14.86 -12.69 -4.88
CA VAL A 252 -14.51 -13.96 -5.55
C VAL A 252 -13.02 -14.07 -5.79
N ASP A 253 -12.41 -13.01 -6.34
CA ASP A 253 -10.97 -12.97 -6.59
C ASP A 253 -10.17 -13.08 -5.27
N ALA A 254 -10.62 -12.38 -4.22
CA ALA A 254 -10.00 -12.47 -2.90
C ALA A 254 -10.07 -13.91 -2.33
N GLN A 255 -11.20 -14.59 -2.47
CA GLN A 255 -11.30 -15.99 -2.01
C GLN A 255 -10.49 -16.94 -2.90
N GLY A 256 -10.45 -16.71 -4.21
CA GLY A 256 -9.59 -17.45 -5.14
C GLY A 256 -8.12 -17.35 -4.75
N ASN A 257 -7.61 -16.14 -4.60
CA ASN A 257 -6.23 -15.89 -4.18
C ASN A 257 -5.91 -16.50 -2.80
N LEU A 258 -6.85 -16.43 -1.84
CA LEU A 258 -6.69 -17.10 -0.55
C LEU A 258 -6.63 -18.62 -0.69
N ASN A 259 -7.47 -19.21 -1.52
CA ASN A 259 -7.46 -20.65 -1.76
C ASN A 259 -6.13 -21.14 -2.33
N ASP A 260 -5.61 -20.41 -3.32
CA ASP A 260 -4.33 -20.70 -3.97
C ASP A 260 -3.15 -20.54 -2.99
N ALA A 261 -3.15 -19.44 -2.25
CA ALA A 261 -2.05 -19.12 -1.34
C ALA A 261 -2.01 -19.99 -0.08
N THR A 262 -3.17 -20.48 0.39
CA THR A 262 -3.30 -21.17 1.69
C THR A 262 -3.76 -22.61 1.56
N LYS A 263 -3.80 -23.18 0.34
CA LYS A 263 -4.35 -24.52 0.07
C LYS A 263 -5.74 -24.72 0.67
N GLN A 264 -6.59 -23.67 0.54
CA GLN A 264 -7.98 -23.61 1.05
C GLN A 264 -8.13 -23.59 2.57
N GLU A 265 -7.06 -23.34 3.33
CA GLU A 265 -7.14 -23.25 4.80
C GLU A 265 -7.84 -21.96 5.26
N CYS A 266 -7.75 -20.87 4.49
CA CYS A 266 -8.36 -19.59 4.81
C CYS A 266 -9.66 -19.37 4.05
N ARG A 267 -10.72 -18.97 4.78
CA ARG A 267 -12.03 -18.67 4.20
C ARG A 267 -12.54 -17.32 4.66
N ILE A 268 -13.04 -16.53 3.70
CA ILE A 268 -13.71 -15.26 3.99
C ILE A 268 -15.05 -15.57 4.65
N THR A 269 -15.25 -15.08 5.87
CA THR A 269 -16.50 -15.20 6.62
C THR A 269 -17.16 -13.87 6.93
N GLU A 270 -16.41 -12.75 6.74
CA GLU A 270 -16.88 -11.40 7.02
C GLU A 270 -16.38 -10.45 5.93
N VAL A 271 -17.30 -9.67 5.35
CA VAL A 271 -16.99 -8.61 4.39
C VAL A 271 -17.44 -7.27 4.98
N VAL A 272 -16.53 -6.31 5.00
CA VAL A 272 -16.72 -4.96 5.54
C VAL A 272 -16.52 -3.96 4.42
N ALA A 273 -17.55 -3.17 4.09
CA ALA A 273 -17.48 -2.17 3.03
C ALA A 273 -18.21 -0.89 3.41
N ASP A 274 -17.98 0.19 2.65
CA ASP A 274 -18.63 1.46 2.88
C ASP A 274 -20.08 1.48 2.33
N LYS A 275 -20.76 2.64 2.45
CA LYS A 275 -22.13 2.84 1.98
C LYS A 275 -22.28 2.77 0.44
N GLY A 276 -21.20 2.97 -0.33
CA GLY A 276 -21.19 2.86 -1.79
C GLY A 276 -21.54 1.45 -2.25
N TYR A 277 -21.11 0.47 -1.49
CA TYR A 277 -21.32 -0.96 -1.73
C TYR A 277 -22.70 -1.49 -1.28
N HIS A 278 -23.53 -0.66 -0.65
CA HIS A 278 -24.80 -1.08 -0.07
C HIS A 278 -25.88 -1.29 -1.15
N LYS A 279 -25.87 -2.46 -1.79
CA LYS A 279 -26.96 -3.01 -2.63
C LYS A 279 -27.54 -4.25 -1.95
N THR A 280 -28.88 -4.32 -1.81
CA THR A 280 -29.52 -5.46 -1.11
C THR A 280 -29.25 -6.79 -1.80
N GLU A 281 -29.22 -6.79 -3.13
CA GLU A 281 -28.84 -7.96 -3.93
C GLU A 281 -27.44 -8.48 -3.57
N THR A 282 -26.48 -7.59 -3.34
CA THR A 282 -25.12 -7.95 -2.92
C THR A 282 -25.11 -8.53 -1.50
N LEU A 283 -25.94 -7.98 -0.59
CA LEU A 283 -26.07 -8.51 0.78
C LEU A 283 -26.63 -9.93 0.79
N VAL A 284 -27.64 -10.22 -0.05
CA VAL A 284 -28.20 -11.55 -0.22
C VAL A 284 -27.14 -12.49 -0.80
N TRP A 285 -26.51 -12.09 -1.90
CA TRP A 285 -25.49 -12.90 -2.58
C TRP A 285 -24.32 -13.32 -1.66
N LEU A 286 -23.88 -12.42 -0.76
CA LEU A 286 -22.87 -12.71 0.25
C LEU A 286 -23.44 -13.64 1.35
N GLY A 287 -24.67 -13.40 1.78
CA GLY A 287 -25.37 -14.21 2.79
C GLY A 287 -25.52 -15.67 2.37
N ASP A 288 -25.93 -15.91 1.11
CA ASP A 288 -26.09 -17.25 0.52
C ASP A 288 -24.78 -18.06 0.50
N ARG A 289 -23.63 -17.34 0.54
CA ARG A 289 -22.29 -17.94 0.63
C ARG A 289 -21.77 -18.08 2.06
N GLY A 290 -22.62 -17.81 3.06
CA GLY A 290 -22.27 -17.87 4.47
C GLY A 290 -21.38 -16.71 4.94
N ILE A 291 -21.28 -15.62 4.15
CA ILE A 291 -20.44 -14.47 4.46
C ILE A 291 -21.28 -13.41 5.19
N ARG A 292 -20.87 -13.05 6.40
CA ARG A 292 -21.50 -11.98 7.18
C ARG A 292 -21.13 -10.62 6.63
N THR A 293 -22.13 -9.82 6.32
CA THR A 293 -21.92 -8.47 5.79
C THR A 293 -21.90 -7.41 6.91
N TYR A 294 -20.97 -6.49 6.80
CA TYR A 294 -20.86 -5.28 7.62
C TYR A 294 -20.73 -4.09 6.67
N VAL A 295 -21.74 -3.89 5.83
CA VAL A 295 -21.77 -2.79 4.84
C VAL A 295 -22.50 -1.60 5.46
N ALA A 296 -21.86 -0.43 5.49
CA ALA A 296 -22.46 0.77 6.06
C ALA A 296 -23.79 1.12 5.36
N PRO A 297 -24.89 1.32 6.08
CA PRO A 297 -26.18 1.62 5.48
C PRO A 297 -26.18 2.99 4.82
N ARG A 298 -26.89 3.12 3.70
CA ARG A 298 -27.21 4.45 3.14
C ARG A 298 -28.18 5.17 4.08
N ARG A 299 -28.00 6.46 4.26
CA ARG A 299 -28.98 7.30 4.97
C ARG A 299 -30.21 7.46 4.06
N ASP A 300 -31.20 6.59 4.24
CA ASP A 300 -32.47 6.67 3.53
C ASP A 300 -33.43 7.50 4.37
N THR A 301 -33.91 8.61 3.82
CA THR A 301 -34.90 9.47 4.47
C THR A 301 -36.33 8.94 4.31
N ARG A 302 -36.54 7.97 3.40
CA ARG A 302 -37.83 7.36 3.10
C ARG A 302 -37.91 5.93 3.66
N LYS A 303 -39.05 5.54 4.22
CA LYS A 303 -39.31 4.14 4.57
C LYS A 303 -39.24 3.28 3.30
N ARG A 304 -38.36 2.30 3.30
CA ARG A 304 -38.18 1.38 2.20
C ARG A 304 -39.39 0.45 2.11
N ARG A 305 -40.00 0.34 0.93
CA ARG A 305 -41.04 -0.65 0.65
C ARG A 305 -40.41 -1.95 0.22
N TRP A 306 -41.01 -3.08 0.67
CA TRP A 306 -40.47 -4.41 0.44
C TRP A 306 -41.44 -5.29 -0.29
N ASP A 307 -42.70 -4.83 -0.51
CA ASP A 307 -43.82 -5.61 -1.05
C ASP A 307 -43.52 -6.14 -2.46
N ASP A 308 -42.75 -5.38 -3.27
CA ASP A 308 -42.36 -5.74 -4.63
C ASP A 308 -40.93 -6.29 -4.73
N LYS A 309 -40.35 -6.77 -3.63
CA LYS A 309 -38.95 -7.24 -3.61
C LYS A 309 -38.90 -8.75 -3.41
N PRO A 310 -37.86 -9.43 -3.99
CA PRO A 310 -37.67 -10.85 -3.81
C PRO A 310 -37.59 -11.23 -2.33
N GLU A 311 -38.01 -12.49 -2.04
CA GLU A 311 -37.91 -13.06 -0.71
C GLU A 311 -36.48 -13.04 -0.18
N GLY A 312 -36.31 -12.86 1.14
CA GLY A 312 -35.03 -12.77 1.80
C GLY A 312 -34.32 -11.39 1.73
N TRP A 313 -34.74 -10.50 0.80
CA TRP A 313 -34.09 -9.17 0.65
C TRP A 313 -34.27 -8.30 1.89
N GLN A 314 -35.44 -8.31 2.47
CA GLN A 314 -35.73 -7.54 3.68
C GLN A 314 -34.93 -8.05 4.88
N GLU A 315 -34.82 -9.37 5.01
CA GLU A 315 -34.08 -10.00 6.08
C GLU A 315 -32.58 -9.72 5.98
N ALA A 316 -31.97 -9.94 4.82
CA ALA A 316 -30.56 -9.64 4.57
C ALA A 316 -30.24 -8.16 4.88
N HIS A 317 -31.10 -7.24 4.49
CA HIS A 317 -30.95 -5.80 4.81
C HIS A 317 -31.02 -5.54 6.33
N ARG A 318 -32.05 -6.07 7.02
CA ARG A 318 -32.21 -5.93 8.47
C ARG A 318 -31.05 -6.54 9.25
N GLU A 319 -30.60 -7.70 8.83
CA GLU A 319 -29.47 -8.38 9.44
C GLU A 319 -28.17 -7.61 9.29
N ASN A 320 -27.87 -7.09 8.07
CA ASN A 320 -26.71 -6.23 7.86
C ASN A 320 -26.80 -4.97 8.73
N GLN A 321 -27.95 -4.32 8.80
CA GLN A 321 -28.14 -3.11 9.61
C GLN A 321 -27.93 -3.43 11.11
N ARG A 322 -28.48 -4.54 11.63
CA ARG A 322 -28.30 -4.97 13.02
C ARG A 322 -26.83 -5.29 13.32
N ARG A 323 -26.12 -5.99 12.41
CA ARG A 323 -24.70 -6.31 12.57
C ARG A 323 -23.83 -5.06 12.56
N THR A 324 -24.05 -4.15 11.65
CA THR A 324 -23.28 -2.90 11.50
C THR A 324 -23.49 -1.96 12.69
N GLY A 325 -24.68 -1.94 13.29
CA GLY A 325 -25.00 -1.10 14.46
C GLY A 325 -24.36 -1.55 15.77
N ARG A 326 -23.97 -2.83 15.90
CA ARG A 326 -23.34 -3.39 17.09
C ARG A 326 -21.87 -2.94 17.22
N ASP A 327 -21.30 -3.06 18.42
CA ASP A 327 -19.93 -2.63 18.70
C ASP A 327 -18.89 -3.33 17.81
N LYS A 328 -19.03 -4.63 17.56
CA LYS A 328 -18.20 -5.36 16.61
C LYS A 328 -18.27 -4.74 15.21
N GLY A 329 -19.45 -4.40 14.73
CA GLY A 329 -19.64 -3.77 13.42
C GLY A 329 -18.98 -2.40 13.35
N LYS A 330 -19.13 -1.57 14.38
CA LYS A 330 -18.46 -0.27 14.49
C LYS A 330 -16.94 -0.40 14.51
N GLN A 331 -16.41 -1.37 15.25
CA GLN A 331 -14.95 -1.66 15.27
C GLN A 331 -14.44 -2.11 13.91
N LEU A 332 -15.16 -3.01 13.23
CA LEU A 332 -14.78 -3.48 11.90
C LEU A 332 -14.82 -2.33 10.87
N GLN A 333 -15.80 -1.43 10.93
CA GLN A 333 -15.85 -0.25 10.07
C GLN A 333 -14.67 0.71 10.31
N ARG A 334 -14.25 0.92 11.57
CA ARG A 334 -13.05 1.70 11.89
C ARG A 334 -11.78 1.04 11.35
N LYS A 335 -11.63 -0.28 11.58
CA LYS A 335 -10.50 -1.06 11.03
C LYS A 335 -10.46 -0.97 9.49
N ARG A 336 -11.63 -1.09 8.82
CA ARG A 336 -11.70 -0.95 7.37
C ARG A 336 -11.21 0.44 6.93
N ALA A 337 -11.78 1.50 7.48
CA ALA A 337 -11.39 2.86 7.14
C ALA A 337 -9.88 3.05 7.30
N GLU A 338 -9.32 2.66 8.44
CA GLU A 338 -7.90 2.80 8.71
C GLU A 338 -7.02 1.95 7.76
N ARG A 339 -7.30 0.65 7.63
CA ARG A 339 -6.38 -0.29 6.96
C ARG A 339 -6.48 -0.24 5.46
N VAL A 340 -7.69 -0.12 4.91
CA VAL A 340 -7.87 -0.02 3.47
C VAL A 340 -7.41 1.34 2.95
N GLU A 341 -7.72 2.45 3.66
CA GLU A 341 -7.19 3.77 3.29
C GLU A 341 -5.66 3.80 3.37
N ARG A 342 -5.07 3.15 4.39
CA ARG A 342 -3.61 3.00 4.52
C ARG A 342 -3.02 2.24 3.33
N SER A 343 -3.66 1.15 2.88
CA SER A 343 -3.19 0.41 1.71
C SER A 343 -3.16 1.28 0.46
N PHE A 344 -4.22 2.08 0.22
CA PHE A 344 -4.23 3.03 -0.89
C PHE A 344 -3.21 4.16 -0.73
N ALA A 345 -3.03 4.70 0.47
CA ALA A 345 -2.00 5.71 0.72
C ALA A 345 -0.60 5.17 0.39
N HIS A 346 -0.32 3.93 0.78
CA HIS A 346 0.97 3.30 0.48
C HIS A 346 1.13 2.96 -1.00
N VAL A 347 0.14 2.38 -1.64
CA VAL A 347 0.20 1.97 -3.06
C VAL A 347 0.14 3.19 -3.98
N CYS A 348 -0.84 4.08 -3.77
CA CYS A 348 -1.08 5.18 -4.69
C CYS A 348 -0.16 6.39 -4.45
N THR A 349 0.05 6.78 -3.18
CA THR A 349 0.81 8.00 -2.87
C THR A 349 2.29 7.71 -2.76
N THR A 350 2.68 6.72 -1.94
CA THR A 350 4.09 6.38 -1.74
C THR A 350 4.65 5.55 -2.89
N GLY A 351 3.89 4.60 -3.40
CA GLY A 351 4.29 3.70 -4.50
C GLY A 351 4.08 4.30 -5.90
N GLY A 352 3.61 5.55 -6.01
CA GLY A 352 3.47 6.25 -7.28
C GLY A 352 2.38 5.71 -8.21
N ALA A 353 1.42 4.90 -7.69
CA ALA A 353 0.40 4.32 -8.55
C ALA A 353 -0.84 5.22 -8.76
N ARG A 354 -0.90 6.41 -8.13
CA ARG A 354 -2.03 7.35 -8.27
C ARG A 354 -2.25 7.77 -9.73
N ARG A 355 -1.19 7.99 -10.46
CA ARG A 355 -1.20 8.31 -11.87
C ARG A 355 -0.60 7.18 -12.68
N THR A 356 -1.29 6.74 -13.73
CA THR A 356 -0.79 5.70 -14.63
C THR A 356 0.13 6.29 -15.68
N TRP A 357 1.22 5.61 -15.99
CA TRP A 357 2.13 5.96 -17.08
C TRP A 357 1.88 5.09 -18.32
N VAL A 358 1.25 3.96 -18.11
CA VAL A 358 0.87 2.99 -19.12
C VAL A 358 -0.59 3.21 -19.53
N ARG A 359 -0.99 2.69 -20.67
CA ARG A 359 -2.32 2.80 -21.26
C ARG A 359 -2.91 1.41 -21.45
N GLY A 360 -4.23 1.35 -21.47
CA GLY A 360 -4.98 0.10 -21.55
C GLY A 360 -5.11 -0.60 -20.19
N ILE A 361 -6.29 -1.10 -19.91
CA ILE A 361 -6.66 -1.65 -18.60
C ILE A 361 -5.76 -2.82 -18.17
N VAL A 362 -5.34 -3.66 -19.13
CA VAL A 362 -4.46 -4.80 -18.86
C VAL A 362 -3.08 -4.34 -18.37
N GLU A 363 -2.46 -3.38 -19.06
CA GLU A 363 -1.14 -2.88 -18.68
C GLU A 363 -1.16 -2.10 -17.37
N VAL A 364 -2.24 -1.35 -17.14
CA VAL A 364 -2.47 -0.64 -15.87
C VAL A 364 -2.65 -1.64 -14.74
N SER A 365 -3.44 -2.70 -14.93
CA SER A 365 -3.66 -3.79 -13.93
C SER A 365 -2.34 -4.48 -13.58
N LYS A 366 -1.54 -4.87 -14.58
CA LYS A 366 -0.22 -5.52 -14.35
C LYS A 366 0.70 -4.64 -13.50
N ARG A 367 0.84 -3.37 -13.86
CA ARG A 367 1.67 -2.42 -13.09
C ARG A 367 1.15 -2.23 -11.68
N TYR A 368 -0.16 -2.06 -11.54
CA TYR A 368 -0.80 -1.84 -10.25
C TYR A 368 -0.60 -3.03 -9.32
N LEU A 369 -0.81 -4.24 -9.84
CA LEU A 369 -0.68 -5.47 -9.06
C LEU A 369 0.75 -5.69 -8.56
N VAL A 370 1.78 -5.40 -9.38
CA VAL A 370 3.18 -5.44 -8.92
C VAL A 370 3.46 -4.43 -7.80
N THR A 371 2.85 -3.24 -7.87
CA THR A 371 2.97 -2.25 -6.78
C THR A 371 2.32 -2.76 -5.49
N VAL A 372 1.19 -3.47 -5.59
CA VAL A 372 0.52 -4.11 -4.45
C VAL A 372 1.34 -5.28 -3.88
N MET A 373 2.00 -6.07 -4.73
CA MET A 373 2.96 -7.11 -4.28
C MET A 373 4.06 -6.49 -3.42
N ALA A 374 4.69 -5.41 -3.89
CA ALA A 374 5.73 -4.72 -3.14
C ALA A 374 5.20 -4.13 -1.82
N HIS A 375 3.96 -3.63 -1.81
CA HIS A 375 3.26 -3.22 -0.59
C HIS A 375 3.14 -4.38 0.41
N ASN A 376 2.66 -5.54 -0.03
CA ASN A 376 2.53 -6.73 0.81
C ASN A 376 3.88 -7.20 1.35
N LEU A 377 4.94 -7.21 0.53
CA LEU A 377 6.31 -7.49 1.00
C LEU A 377 6.75 -6.50 2.08
N GLY A 378 6.42 -5.21 1.92
CA GLY A 378 6.65 -4.19 2.94
C GLY A 378 5.88 -4.44 4.24
N VAL A 379 4.62 -4.92 4.18
CA VAL A 379 3.83 -5.30 5.35
C VAL A 379 4.46 -6.50 6.05
N ILE A 380 4.88 -7.52 5.30
CA ILE A 380 5.58 -8.69 5.86
C ILE A 380 6.84 -8.25 6.59
N LEU A 381 7.71 -7.46 5.96
CA LEU A 381 8.95 -6.97 6.58
C LEU A 381 8.68 -6.11 7.81
N ARG A 382 7.71 -5.20 7.76
CA ARG A 382 7.34 -4.37 8.91
C ARG A 382 6.95 -5.23 10.11
N THR A 383 6.22 -6.30 9.88
CA THR A 383 5.80 -7.20 10.96
C THR A 383 6.96 -8.06 11.50
N LEU A 384 7.88 -8.50 10.62
CA LEU A 384 9.00 -9.36 11.02
C LEU A 384 10.16 -8.60 11.68
N ILE A 385 10.47 -7.39 11.18
CA ILE A 385 11.68 -6.63 11.57
C ILE A 385 11.39 -5.18 11.97
N GLY A 386 10.11 -4.78 12.07
CA GLY A 386 9.69 -3.43 12.46
C GLY A 386 9.80 -2.36 11.37
N VAL A 387 10.29 -2.69 10.16
CA VAL A 387 10.54 -1.74 9.08
C VAL A 387 9.94 -2.22 7.77
N GLY A 388 9.02 -1.45 7.22
CA GLY A 388 8.34 -1.75 5.96
C GLY A 388 8.91 -1.02 4.73
N LYS A 389 9.79 -0.04 4.92
CA LYS A 389 10.41 0.77 3.85
C LYS A 389 11.84 1.18 4.19
N PRO A 390 12.72 1.40 3.18
CA PRO A 390 14.11 1.78 3.44
C PRO A 390 14.25 3.04 4.30
N ARG A 391 13.41 4.05 4.08
CA ARG A 391 13.44 5.33 4.81
C ARG A 391 13.17 5.18 6.31
N GLU A 392 12.36 4.21 6.71
CA GLU A 392 12.02 3.95 8.12
C GLU A 392 13.22 3.38 8.90
N TRP A 393 14.19 2.79 8.21
CA TRP A 393 15.39 2.23 8.86
C TRP A 393 16.25 3.29 9.53
N ALA A 394 16.37 4.46 8.94
CA ALA A 394 17.12 5.57 9.52
C ALA A 394 16.45 6.09 10.80
N SER A 395 15.13 6.24 10.81
CA SER A 395 14.36 6.68 11.98
C SER A 395 14.37 5.64 13.11
N MET A 396 14.31 4.35 12.78
CA MET A 396 14.38 3.27 13.77
C MET A 396 15.77 3.21 14.44
N ARG A 397 16.86 3.40 13.69
CA ARG A 397 18.21 3.50 14.29
C ARG A 397 18.33 4.69 15.23
N GLY A 398 17.79 5.84 14.88
CA GLY A 398 17.72 7.02 15.74
C GLY A 398 16.94 6.73 17.03
N PHE A 399 15.76 6.11 16.91
CA PHE A 399 14.95 5.72 18.06
C PHE A 399 15.66 4.72 18.97
N LEU A 400 16.24 3.64 18.42
CA LEU A 400 17.00 2.66 19.20
C LEU A 400 18.23 3.27 19.88
N ALA A 401 18.93 4.16 19.19
CA ALA A 401 20.07 4.91 19.77
C ALA A 401 19.61 5.82 20.92
N THR A 402 18.47 6.48 20.78
CA THR A 402 17.87 7.31 21.84
C THR A 402 17.44 6.46 23.03
N CYS A 403 16.78 5.31 22.79
CA CYS A 403 16.41 4.37 23.84
C CYS A 403 17.63 3.81 24.57
N ALA A 404 18.68 3.44 23.84
CA ALA A 404 19.94 2.98 24.45
C ALA A 404 20.62 4.08 25.28
N ALA A 405 20.65 5.30 24.80
CA ALA A 405 21.20 6.44 25.55
C ALA A 405 20.40 6.72 26.83
N LEU A 406 19.06 6.68 26.77
CA LEU A 406 18.17 6.82 27.91
C LEU A 406 18.39 5.67 28.95
N TRP A 407 18.53 4.43 28.48
CA TRP A 407 18.83 3.29 29.33
C TRP A 407 20.19 3.46 30.03
N LEU A 408 21.21 3.86 29.30
CA LEU A 408 22.55 4.14 29.86
C LEU A 408 22.51 5.27 30.87
N ALA A 409 21.73 6.33 30.63
CA ALA A 409 21.55 7.42 31.58
C ALA A 409 20.87 6.95 32.87
N ILE A 410 19.77 6.16 32.76
CA ILE A 410 19.08 5.58 33.92
C ILE A 410 20.03 4.66 34.71
N LEU A 411 20.82 3.82 34.03
CA LEU A 411 21.81 2.97 34.70
C LEU A 411 22.88 3.80 35.43
N ALA A 412 23.37 4.87 34.80
CA ALA A 412 24.34 5.78 35.45
C ALA A 412 23.75 6.45 36.69
N ASP A 413 22.49 6.91 36.63
CA ASP A 413 21.81 7.50 37.79
C ASP A 413 21.58 6.48 38.90
N LEU A 414 21.23 5.23 38.58
CA LEU A 414 21.08 4.14 39.58
C LEU A 414 22.43 3.82 40.26
N VAL A 415 23.52 3.77 39.50
CA VAL A 415 24.88 3.56 40.00
C VAL A 415 25.28 4.73 40.93
N ALA A 416 25.03 5.96 40.51
CA ALA A 416 25.33 7.16 41.32
C ALA A 416 24.47 7.22 42.61
N ALA A 417 23.21 6.77 42.55
CA ALA A 417 22.36 6.63 43.74
C ALA A 417 22.89 5.54 44.68
N GLY A 418 23.35 4.40 44.12
CA GLY A 418 23.98 3.33 44.92
C GLY A 418 25.25 3.80 45.62
N HIS A 419 26.11 4.57 44.98
CA HIS A 419 27.30 5.19 45.60
C HIS A 419 26.91 6.14 46.74
N ARG A 420 25.92 7.01 46.53
CA ARG A 420 25.45 7.93 47.59
C ARG A 420 24.89 7.18 48.82
N VAL A 421 24.16 6.07 48.59
CA VAL A 421 23.65 5.23 49.69
C VAL A 421 24.82 4.55 50.41
N ALA A 422 25.84 4.09 49.70
CA ALA A 422 27.04 3.49 50.31
C ALA A 422 27.86 4.50 51.12
N GLU A 423 28.04 5.73 50.65
CA GLU A 423 28.66 6.83 51.40
C GLU A 423 27.90 7.18 52.68
N LEU A 424 26.56 7.32 52.61
CA LEU A 424 25.71 7.58 53.76
C LEU A 424 25.77 6.42 54.78
N ALA A 425 25.84 5.17 54.33
CA ALA A 425 26.00 4.00 55.20
C ALA A 425 27.35 3.97 55.86
N SER A 426 28.44 4.38 55.15
CA SER A 426 29.77 4.50 55.70
C SER A 426 29.84 5.59 56.75
N ASP A 427 29.31 6.80 56.47
CA ASP A 427 29.25 7.93 57.41
C ASP A 427 28.43 7.57 58.70
N PHE A 428 27.36 6.84 58.53
CA PHE A 428 26.53 6.35 59.66
C PHE A 428 27.29 5.31 60.49
N ALA A 429 28.02 4.42 59.85
CA ALA A 429 28.87 3.43 60.54
C ALA A 429 30.00 4.14 61.32
N ASP A 430 30.63 5.14 60.75
CA ASP A 430 31.69 5.96 61.41
C ASP A 430 31.13 6.77 62.60
N GLN A 431 29.90 7.26 62.51
CA GLN A 431 29.24 7.92 63.62
C GLN A 431 28.91 6.97 64.79
N LEU A 432 28.54 5.72 64.47
CA LEU A 432 28.25 4.68 65.48
C LEU A 432 29.52 4.14 66.18
N LEU A 433 30.64 4.12 65.42
CA LEU A 433 31.90 3.56 65.93
C LEU A 433 32.80 4.61 66.63
N ARG A 434 32.46 5.89 66.68
CA ARG A 434 33.18 6.92 67.44
C ARG A 434 32.91 6.66 68.96
N PRO A 435 33.95 6.34 69.78
CA PRO A 435 33.76 6.16 71.23
C PRO A 435 33.34 7.46 71.91
N ARG A 436 32.20 7.50 72.50
CA ARG A 436 31.75 8.58 73.37
C ARG A 436 32.43 8.44 74.74
N TRP A 437 33.73 8.68 74.80
CA TRP A 437 34.38 8.82 76.08
C TRP A 437 34.69 10.31 76.30
N HIS A 438 33.80 11.00 77.04
CA HIS A 438 34.12 12.25 77.67
C HIS A 438 34.70 11.95 79.06
N PHE A 439 36.01 11.95 79.22
CA PHE A 439 36.61 12.10 80.56
C PHE A 439 36.51 13.56 80.97
N SER A 440 35.63 13.85 81.96
CA SER A 440 35.59 15.11 82.66
C SER A 440 36.70 15.06 83.73
N THR A 441 37.80 15.71 83.50
CA THR A 441 38.79 16.02 84.54
C THR A 441 38.46 17.40 85.10
N SER A 442 37.79 17.48 86.22
CA SER A 442 37.69 18.69 87.03
C SER A 442 39.00 18.90 87.79
N PRO A 443 39.67 20.05 87.77
CA PRO A 443 40.74 20.35 88.69
C PRO A 443 40.17 20.87 90.03
N GLU A 444 40.34 20.08 91.08
CA GLU A 444 40.15 20.55 92.48
C GLU A 444 41.13 21.68 92.82
N ALA A 445 40.56 22.76 93.35
CA ALA A 445 41.27 23.86 93.88
C ALA A 445 41.89 23.45 95.21
N ALA A 446 43.20 23.46 95.35
CA ALA A 446 43.91 23.43 96.62
C ALA A 446 44.36 24.85 96.99
N SER A 447 43.65 25.44 97.93
CA SER A 447 44.09 26.57 98.69
C SER A 447 45.12 26.12 99.68
N SER A 448 46.27 26.79 99.66
CA SER A 448 47.20 26.76 100.83
C SER A 448 47.62 28.15 101.12
N THR A 449 47.20 28.54 102.33
CA THR A 449 47.69 29.70 103.11
C THR A 449 49.08 29.42 103.61
N ALA A 450 49.82 30.47 103.70
CA ALA A 450 50.63 30.91 104.87
C ALA A 450 52.05 31.40 104.53
N CYS A 451 52.28 32.54 105.08
CA CYS A 451 53.45 33.33 105.46
C CYS A 451 54.24 33.98 104.35
#